data_a212e16cd15cf48459883e3594d8a1ba
#
_entry.id   a212e16cd15cf48459883e3594d8a1ba
#
_cell.length_a   1.000
_cell.length_b   1.000
_cell.length_c   1.000
_cell.angle_alpha   90.00
_cell.angle_beta   90.00
_cell.angle_gamma   90.00
#
_symmetry.space_group_name_H-M   'P 1'
#
loop_
_entity.id
_entity.type
_entity.pdbx_description
1 polymer ?
#
loop_
_entity_poly.entity_id
_entity_poly.type
_entity_poly.pdbx_seq_one_letter_code
_entity_poly.pdbx_strand_id
1 'polypeptide(L)'
;MTLNDLRAALQGILEAEQAPDVDWPRVESLCRRTLARLQAEGPPDYTDDFVYVFLDDPKLRQADAEYTQVQHERLRNWLEGSEVISR
;
A
#
# COMPACT_ATOMS: atom_id res chain seq x y z
N MET A 1 5.99 -3.56 13.59
CA MET A 1 6.15 -3.68 12.11
C MET A 1 7.38 -2.91 11.68
N THR A 2 8.28 -3.56 10.96
CA THR A 2 9.47 -2.89 10.42
C THR A 2 9.14 -2.22 9.08
N LEU A 3 10.02 -1.32 8.62
CA LEU A 3 9.87 -0.72 7.29
C LEU A 3 9.89 -1.79 6.19
N ASN A 4 10.72 -2.81 6.32
CA ASN A 4 10.76 -3.91 5.37
C ASN A 4 9.45 -4.70 5.35
N ASP A 5 8.85 -4.93 6.51
CA ASP A 5 7.54 -5.60 6.59
C ASP A 5 6.46 -4.77 5.89
N LEU A 6 6.48 -3.46 6.10
CA LEU A 6 5.53 -2.55 5.47
C LEU A 6 5.72 -2.53 3.94
N ARG A 7 6.96 -2.44 3.48
CA ARG A 7 7.26 -2.47 2.05
C ARG A 7 6.78 -3.77 1.41
N ALA A 8 7.02 -4.90 2.04
CA ALA A 8 6.58 -6.19 1.55
C ALA A 8 5.06 -6.28 1.47
N ALA A 9 4.36 -5.78 2.48
CA ALA A 9 2.91 -5.78 2.49
C ALA A 9 2.34 -4.90 1.37
N LEU A 10 2.89 -3.70 1.19
CA LEU A 10 2.43 -2.79 0.14
C LEU A 10 2.77 -3.31 -1.26
N GLN A 11 3.93 -3.93 -1.43
CA GLN A 11 4.29 -4.57 -2.70
C GLN A 11 3.30 -5.69 -3.05
N GLY A 12 2.92 -6.50 -2.07
CA GLY A 12 1.94 -7.57 -2.27
C GLY A 12 0.57 -7.03 -2.66
N ILE A 13 0.14 -5.93 -2.04
CA ILE A 13 -1.13 -5.28 -2.38
C ILE A 13 -1.06 -4.70 -3.80
N LEU A 14 0.03 -4.04 -4.16
CA LEU A 14 0.23 -3.48 -5.50
C LEU A 14 0.14 -4.58 -6.57
N GLU A 15 0.82 -5.69 -6.35
CA GLU A 15 0.78 -6.83 -7.27
C GLU A 15 -0.63 -7.40 -7.41
N ALA A 16 -1.36 -7.51 -6.31
CA ALA A 16 -2.73 -7.99 -6.33
C ALA A 16 -3.65 -7.06 -7.14
N GLU A 17 -3.43 -5.75 -7.05
CA GLU A 17 -4.23 -4.77 -7.80
C GLU A 17 -3.82 -4.65 -9.26
N GLN A 18 -2.65 -5.13 -9.63
CA GLN A 18 -2.17 -5.12 -11.02
C GLN A 18 -2.50 -6.42 -11.77
N ALA A 19 -3.11 -7.39 -11.11
CA ALA A 19 -3.52 -8.63 -11.76
C ALA A 19 -4.62 -8.34 -12.80
N PRO A 20 -4.69 -9.13 -13.89
CA PRO A 20 -5.73 -8.94 -14.91
C PRO A 20 -7.15 -9.06 -14.38
N ASP A 21 -7.34 -9.86 -13.34
CA ASP A 21 -8.64 -10.08 -12.70
C ASP A 21 -8.49 -9.84 -11.21
N VAL A 22 -8.68 -8.59 -10.78
CA VAL A 22 -8.40 -8.18 -9.42
C VAL A 22 -9.46 -8.71 -8.46
N ASP A 23 -9.00 -9.41 -7.42
CA ASP A 23 -9.84 -9.84 -6.31
C ASP A 23 -9.94 -8.70 -5.27
N TRP A 24 -10.87 -7.80 -5.49
CA TRP A 24 -11.03 -6.62 -4.63
C TRP A 24 -11.37 -6.94 -3.18
N PRO A 25 -12.23 -7.93 -2.86
CA PRO A 25 -12.44 -8.33 -1.47
C PRO A 25 -11.14 -8.75 -0.77
N ARG A 26 -10.26 -9.45 -1.47
CA ARG A 26 -8.95 -9.82 -0.93
C ARG A 26 -8.05 -8.59 -0.73
N VAL A 27 -8.06 -7.66 -1.68
CA VAL A 27 -7.30 -6.40 -1.57
C VAL A 27 -7.77 -5.62 -0.35
N GLU A 28 -9.07 -5.49 -0.14
CA GLU A 28 -9.62 -4.81 1.03
C GLU A 28 -9.16 -5.49 2.33
N SER A 29 -9.15 -6.80 2.36
CA SER A 29 -8.70 -7.57 3.52
C SER A 29 -7.22 -7.33 3.81
N LEU A 30 -6.39 -7.34 2.78
CA LEU A 30 -4.95 -7.08 2.91
C LEU A 30 -4.68 -5.66 3.41
N CYS A 31 -5.39 -4.68 2.87
CA CYS A 31 -5.27 -3.29 3.31
C CYS A 31 -5.67 -3.13 4.77
N ARG A 32 -6.78 -3.73 5.16
CA ARG A 32 -7.30 -3.66 6.52
C ARG A 32 -6.35 -4.29 7.52
N ARG A 33 -5.79 -5.45 7.18
CA ARG A 33 -4.81 -6.15 8.02
C ARG A 33 -3.55 -5.34 8.22
N THR A 34 -3.03 -4.76 7.14
CA THR A 34 -1.81 -3.95 7.19
C THR A 34 -2.04 -2.71 8.05
N LEU A 35 -3.17 -2.05 7.86
CA LEU A 35 -3.53 -0.87 8.66
C LEU A 35 -3.66 -1.22 10.14
N ALA A 36 -4.30 -2.35 10.45
CA ALA A 36 -4.45 -2.82 11.83
C ALA A 36 -3.10 -3.09 12.48
N ARG A 37 -2.16 -3.68 11.75
CA ARG A 37 -0.80 -3.91 12.26
C ARG A 37 -0.08 -2.59 12.53
N LEU A 38 -0.19 -1.62 11.64
CA LEU A 38 0.41 -0.30 11.84
C LEU A 38 -0.13 0.37 13.10
N GLN A 39 -1.42 0.25 13.35
CA GLN A 39 -2.06 0.83 14.53
C GLN A 39 -1.68 0.10 15.82
N ALA A 40 -1.53 -1.22 15.76
CA ALA A 40 -1.23 -2.05 16.93
C ALA A 40 0.25 -2.04 17.31
N GLU A 41 1.13 -2.07 16.32
CA GLU A 41 2.58 -2.20 16.52
C GLU A 41 3.34 -0.89 16.41
N GLY A 42 2.67 0.16 15.96
CA GLY A 42 3.27 1.45 15.70
C GLY A 42 3.92 1.51 14.30
N PRO A 43 3.90 2.68 13.67
CA PRO A 43 4.47 2.84 12.34
C PRO A 43 6.00 2.84 12.38
N PRO A 44 6.67 2.36 11.33
CA PRO A 44 8.12 2.57 11.18
C PRO A 44 8.42 4.05 10.93
N ASP A 45 9.68 4.45 11.19
CA ASP A 45 10.10 5.85 11.16
C ASP A 45 9.85 6.57 9.83
N TYR A 46 9.82 5.85 8.73
CA TYR A 46 9.68 6.42 7.40
C TYR A 46 8.29 6.24 6.79
N THR A 47 7.28 6.01 7.64
CA THR A 47 5.91 5.88 7.15
C THR A 47 5.36 7.24 6.77
N ASP A 48 4.96 7.38 5.51
CA ASP A 48 4.37 8.60 4.93
C ASP A 48 2.85 8.58 5.16
N ASP A 49 2.25 9.74 5.28
CA ASP A 49 0.79 9.88 5.35
C ASP A 49 0.10 9.22 4.15
N PHE A 50 0.72 9.26 2.99
CA PHE A 50 0.23 8.57 1.79
C PHE A 50 -0.05 7.09 2.03
N VAL A 51 0.78 6.41 2.84
CA VAL A 51 0.60 4.98 3.14
C VAL A 51 -0.76 4.74 3.79
N TYR A 52 -1.12 5.59 4.75
CA TYR A 52 -2.43 5.47 5.43
C TYR A 52 -3.58 5.73 4.46
N VAL A 53 -3.45 6.74 3.61
CA VAL A 53 -4.45 7.04 2.59
C VAL A 53 -4.62 5.86 1.64
N PHE A 54 -3.52 5.30 1.17
CA PHE A 54 -3.54 4.15 0.27
C PHE A 54 -4.25 2.94 0.90
N LEU A 55 -3.96 2.65 2.15
CA LEU A 55 -4.55 1.51 2.85
C LEU A 55 -6.03 1.72 3.19
N ASP A 56 -6.46 2.97 3.28
CA ASP A 56 -7.84 3.31 3.65
C ASP A 56 -8.80 3.36 2.44
N ASP A 57 -8.27 3.44 1.22
CA ASP A 57 -9.07 3.75 0.02
C ASP A 57 -9.16 2.66 -1.05
N PRO A 58 -9.21 1.34 -0.71
CA PRO A 58 -9.31 0.33 -1.77
C PRO A 58 -10.62 0.45 -2.58
N LYS A 59 -11.71 0.88 -1.96
CA LYS A 59 -12.99 1.05 -2.66
C LYS A 59 -12.96 2.17 -3.69
N LEU A 60 -12.24 3.25 -3.40
CA LEU A 60 -12.06 4.33 -4.35
C LEU A 60 -11.23 3.86 -5.55
N ARG A 61 -10.20 3.07 -5.30
CA ARG A 61 -9.39 2.50 -6.37
C ARG A 61 -10.19 1.54 -7.24
N GLN A 62 -11.09 0.77 -6.64
CA GLN A 62 -11.98 -0.12 -7.39
C GLN A 62 -12.93 0.65 -8.29
N ALA A 63 -13.43 1.79 -7.82
CA ALA A 63 -14.44 2.58 -8.50
C ALA A 63 -13.88 3.51 -9.57
N ASP A 64 -12.60 3.92 -9.46
CA ASP A 64 -12.01 4.94 -10.32
C ASP A 64 -10.63 4.49 -10.82
N ALA A 65 -10.55 4.15 -12.11
CA ALA A 65 -9.33 3.64 -12.73
C ALA A 65 -8.22 4.72 -12.79
N GLU A 66 -8.58 5.98 -12.99
CA GLU A 66 -7.60 7.07 -13.04
C GLU A 66 -7.01 7.30 -11.65
N TYR A 67 -7.83 7.29 -10.63
CA TYR A 67 -7.38 7.39 -9.25
C TYR A 67 -6.44 6.24 -8.88
N THR A 68 -6.80 5.02 -9.27
CA THR A 68 -5.99 3.83 -9.08
C THR A 68 -4.60 4.00 -9.70
N GLN A 69 -4.55 4.48 -10.93
CA GLN A 69 -3.29 4.65 -11.65
C GLN A 69 -2.38 5.65 -10.94
N VAL A 70 -2.93 6.78 -10.51
CA VAL A 70 -2.19 7.80 -9.75
C VAL A 70 -1.66 7.22 -8.45
N GLN A 71 -2.49 6.48 -7.72
CA GLN A 71 -2.08 5.89 -6.44
C GLN A 71 -1.02 4.82 -6.62
N HIS A 72 -1.11 4.00 -7.66
CA HIS A 72 -0.09 3.00 -7.97
C HIS A 72 1.25 3.64 -8.30
N GLU A 73 1.24 4.73 -9.05
CA GLU A 73 2.45 5.46 -9.38
C GLU A 73 3.10 6.06 -8.13
N ARG A 74 2.31 6.67 -7.25
CA ARG A 74 2.79 7.20 -5.98
C ARG A 74 3.36 6.10 -5.08
N LEU A 75 2.70 4.95 -5.05
CA LEU A 75 3.18 3.81 -4.26
C LEU A 75 4.51 3.30 -4.79
N ARG A 76 4.64 3.16 -6.10
CA ARG A 76 5.91 2.75 -6.72
C ARG A 76 7.03 3.72 -6.38
N ASN A 77 6.77 5.02 -6.46
CA ASN A 77 7.75 6.05 -6.11
C ASN A 77 8.14 5.95 -4.64
N TRP A 78 7.20 5.71 -3.76
CA TRP A 78 7.49 5.52 -2.34
C TRP A 78 8.35 4.29 -2.09
N LEU A 79 8.04 3.17 -2.75
CA LEU A 79 8.83 1.93 -2.63
C LEU A 79 10.26 2.14 -3.14
N GLU A 80 10.43 2.80 -4.26
CA GLU A 80 11.75 3.12 -4.80
C GLU A 80 12.50 4.09 -3.90
N GLY A 81 11.82 5.11 -3.39
CA GLY A 81 12.39 6.07 -2.45
C GLY A 81 12.89 5.41 -1.17
N SER A 82 12.17 4.41 -0.66
CA SER A 82 12.59 3.66 0.51
C SER A 82 13.88 2.88 0.26
N GLU A 83 14.09 2.40 -0.96
CA GLU A 83 15.35 1.74 -1.33
C GLU A 83 16.49 2.73 -1.47
N VAL A 84 16.23 3.89 -2.04
CA VAL A 84 17.23 4.95 -2.23
C VAL A 84 17.74 5.46 -0.88
N ILE A 85 16.86 5.59 0.09
CA ILE A 85 17.20 6.07 1.44
C ILE A 85 18.24 5.15 2.10
N SER A 86 18.27 3.89 1.74
CA SER A 86 19.20 2.94 2.35
C SER A 86 20.66 3.16 1.92
N ARG A 87 20.94 4.04 1.03
CA ARG A 87 22.29 4.42 0.65
C ARG A 87 22.91 5.28 1.74
#